data_494589b520e9edaa6fb73568b4a8fd82
#
_entry.id   494589b520e9edaa6fb73568b4a8fd82
#
_cell.length_a   1.000
_cell.length_b   1.000
_cell.length_c   1.000
_cell.angle_alpha   90.00
_cell.angle_beta   90.00
_cell.angle_gamma   90.00
#
_symmetry.space_group_name_H-M   'P 1'
#
loop_
_entity.id
_entity.type
_entity.pdbx_description
1 polymer ?
#
loop_
_entity_poly.entity_id
_entity_poly.type
_entity_poly.pdbx_seq_one_letter_code
_entity_poly.pdbx_strand_id
1 'polypeptide(L)'
;MWATSPYSIGALVGKGMHETSRLPGLTGAMGKAIALAAFVLCLRGSAAHADAGPEADNALATLCGMVESSAKTEGLPVDFFTKLIWRESSFRPTAVSPAGAQGVAQFMPQTASERGLVDPFDPASAIPASAKFLGELKRRLGNLGLAAAAYNAGETAVANWLANKGPLPFETQDYVLGITGHDAEEWRSEKPPTDAAPETGPSCLSLIATLRVTSPASGVVSGWFAPWGVQIAASFSKGAALRAFARAQHDYASVIGDMNPFVLGSVLRSRGWRPFYRVRLPAQTGGEARRLCARIQAVGGACAVLRS
;
A
#
# COMPACT_ATOMS: atom_id res chain seq x y z
N MET A 1 -21.40 15.37 -9.55
CA MET A 1 -21.12 16.39 -10.58
C MET A 1 -19.63 16.62 -10.59
N TRP A 2 -18.92 15.97 -11.52
CA TRP A 2 -17.48 16.15 -11.70
C TRP A 2 -17.29 16.78 -13.07
N ALA A 3 -16.81 18.02 -13.05
CA ALA A 3 -16.54 18.80 -14.25
C ALA A 3 -15.16 18.44 -14.79
N THR A 4 -15.13 18.05 -16.06
CA THR A 4 -13.94 17.91 -16.89
C THR A 4 -13.43 19.29 -17.30
N SER A 5 -12.14 19.57 -17.07
CA SER A 5 -11.44 20.71 -17.64
C SER A 5 -10.32 20.24 -18.55
N PRO A 6 -10.24 20.73 -19.79
CA PRO A 6 -9.15 20.43 -20.71
C PRO A 6 -8.04 21.48 -20.60
N TYR A 7 -6.80 21.09 -20.35
CA TYR A 7 -5.65 21.97 -20.53
C TYR A 7 -5.05 21.81 -21.92
N SER A 8 -5.12 22.88 -22.67
CA SER A 8 -4.42 23.09 -23.94
C SER A 8 -2.92 23.28 -23.72
N ILE A 9 -2.14 22.57 -24.54
CA ILE A 9 -0.70 22.72 -24.65
C ILE A 9 -0.41 23.87 -25.63
N GLY A 10 0.21 24.95 -25.13
CA GLY A 10 0.79 26.01 -25.94
C GLY A 10 2.26 25.76 -26.20
N ALA A 11 2.61 25.50 -27.45
CA ALA A 11 3.97 25.43 -27.93
C ALA A 11 4.54 26.84 -28.10
N LEU A 12 5.73 27.11 -27.59
CA LEU A 12 6.56 28.26 -27.96
C LEU A 12 7.91 27.76 -28.45
N VAL A 13 8.12 27.95 -29.74
CA VAL A 13 9.36 27.82 -30.48
C VAL A 13 10.16 29.11 -30.27
N GLY A 14 11.43 29.00 -29.84
CA GLY A 14 12.38 30.11 -29.78
C GLY A 14 13.71 29.69 -30.39
N LYS A 15 14.02 30.28 -31.53
CA LYS A 15 15.24 30.13 -32.33
C LYS A 15 16.45 30.79 -31.68
N GLY A 16 17.59 30.11 -31.78
CA GLY A 16 18.86 30.58 -32.37
C GLY A 16 19.71 31.54 -31.57
N MET A 17 20.96 31.18 -31.36
CA MET A 17 22.08 31.80 -32.12
C MET A 17 23.44 31.19 -31.72
N HIS A 18 24.22 30.94 -32.74
CA HIS A 18 25.65 30.61 -32.74
C HIS A 18 26.50 31.65 -32.03
N GLU A 19 27.54 31.24 -31.33
CA GLU A 19 28.81 31.96 -31.37
C GLU A 19 29.98 31.04 -31.07
N THR A 20 30.91 31.03 -32.02
CA THR A 20 32.22 30.37 -32.05
C THR A 20 33.25 31.29 -31.47
N SER A 21 34.13 30.85 -30.60
CA SER A 21 35.43 31.49 -30.41
C SER A 21 36.53 30.47 -30.14
N ARG A 22 37.55 30.66 -30.92
CA ARG A 22 38.77 29.85 -31.14
C ARG A 22 39.76 29.98 -29.98
N LEU A 23 40.54 28.92 -29.85
CA LEU A 23 41.83 28.87 -29.13
C LEU A 23 42.87 29.84 -29.68
N PRO A 24 43.91 30.12 -28.88
CA PRO A 24 45.23 29.71 -29.34
C PRO A 24 46.06 28.98 -28.27
N GLY A 25 46.90 28.11 -28.76
CA GLY A 25 47.86 27.32 -28.00
C GLY A 25 49.10 28.10 -27.58
N LEU A 26 49.84 27.49 -26.66
CA LEU A 26 51.28 27.75 -26.49
C LEU A 26 51.95 26.48 -25.92
N THR A 27 53.02 26.15 -26.63
CA THR A 27 54.04 25.11 -26.42
C THR A 27 54.95 25.44 -25.24
N GLY A 28 55.51 24.44 -24.55
CA GLY A 28 56.63 24.61 -23.69
C GLY A 28 56.98 23.48 -22.73
N ALA A 29 57.76 22.55 -23.20
CA ALA A 29 58.97 21.89 -22.68
C ALA A 29 59.13 21.50 -21.21
N MET A 30 59.37 20.20 -21.05
CA MET A 30 60.40 19.52 -20.20
C MET A 30 60.51 19.84 -18.70
N GLY A 31 60.41 18.79 -17.91
CA GLY A 31 61.26 18.65 -16.74
C GLY A 31 60.76 17.92 -15.54
N LYS A 32 61.27 16.71 -15.35
CA LYS A 32 61.57 16.03 -14.09
C LYS A 32 60.45 15.20 -13.40
N ALA A 33 60.71 13.93 -13.42
CA ALA A 33 60.12 12.88 -12.60
C ALA A 33 60.16 13.20 -11.08
N ILE A 34 59.00 13.11 -10.42
CA ILE A 34 58.93 12.88 -8.99
C ILE A 34 57.87 11.79 -8.79
N ALA A 35 58.35 10.67 -8.29
CA ALA A 35 57.50 9.56 -7.84
C ALA A 35 56.69 10.03 -6.64
N LEU A 36 55.35 10.08 -6.77
CA LEU A 36 54.45 10.22 -5.64
C LEU A 36 53.62 8.94 -5.54
N ALA A 37 53.86 8.22 -4.42
CA ALA A 37 53.11 7.06 -4.01
C ALA A 37 51.60 7.42 -3.92
N ALA A 38 50.79 6.81 -4.77
CA ALA A 38 49.34 6.91 -4.70
C ALA A 38 48.86 6.15 -3.47
N PHE A 39 48.54 6.87 -2.42
CA PHE A 39 47.79 6.39 -1.28
C PHE A 39 46.31 6.23 -1.70
N VAL A 40 45.94 5.05 -2.19
CA VAL A 40 44.55 4.71 -2.48
C VAL A 40 43.83 4.53 -1.15
N LEU A 41 43.23 5.61 -0.67
CA LEU A 41 42.31 5.59 0.45
C LEU A 41 41.00 4.99 -0.04
N CYS A 42 40.80 3.70 0.19
CA CYS A 42 39.49 3.04 0.02
C CYS A 42 38.51 3.66 1.00
N LEU A 43 37.77 4.67 0.57
CA LEU A 43 36.54 5.13 1.19
C LEU A 43 35.50 4.00 1.03
N ARG A 44 35.52 3.02 1.93
CA ARG A 44 34.36 2.16 2.16
C ARG A 44 33.28 3.06 2.76
N GLY A 45 32.43 3.58 1.90
CA GLY A 45 31.17 4.16 2.30
C GLY A 45 30.33 3.06 2.96
N SER A 46 30.45 2.93 4.28
CA SER A 46 29.43 2.23 5.06
C SER A 46 28.13 2.99 4.84
N ALA A 47 27.18 2.39 4.13
CA ALA A 47 25.80 2.84 4.17
C ALA A 47 25.38 2.73 5.63
N ALA A 48 25.43 3.85 6.34
CA ALA A 48 24.83 3.97 7.65
C ALA A 48 23.34 3.73 7.45
N HIS A 49 22.85 2.54 7.81
CA HIS A 49 21.45 2.38 8.15
C HIS A 49 21.26 3.34 9.33
N ALA A 50 20.52 4.41 9.10
CA ALA A 50 20.07 5.28 10.16
C ALA A 50 19.15 4.41 11.05
N ASP A 51 19.70 3.83 12.12
CA ASP A 51 18.90 3.33 13.22
C ASP A 51 18.04 4.51 13.68
N ALA A 52 16.74 4.33 13.70
CA ALA A 52 15.83 5.28 14.28
C ALA A 52 16.27 5.46 15.75
N GLY A 53 16.82 6.64 16.06
CA GLY A 53 17.41 6.89 17.36
C GLY A 53 16.34 6.81 18.47
N PRO A 54 16.77 6.76 19.75
CA PRO A 54 15.87 6.58 20.91
C PRO A 54 14.72 7.60 20.97
N GLU A 55 14.83 8.77 20.35
CA GLU A 55 13.76 9.76 20.24
C GLU A 55 12.60 9.31 19.34
N ALA A 56 12.90 8.62 18.23
CA ALA A 56 11.88 8.09 17.32
C ALA A 56 11.12 6.91 17.96
N ASP A 57 11.79 6.09 18.74
CA ASP A 57 11.16 4.99 19.48
C ASP A 57 10.25 5.51 20.61
N ASN A 58 10.66 6.57 21.31
CA ASN A 58 9.84 7.24 22.34
C ASN A 58 8.60 7.90 21.71
N ALA A 59 8.74 8.55 20.56
CA ALA A 59 7.61 9.14 19.84
C ALA A 59 6.60 8.08 19.40
N LEU A 60 7.07 6.95 18.85
CA LEU A 60 6.21 5.85 18.47
C LEU A 60 5.50 5.22 19.69
N ALA A 61 6.21 5.04 20.81
CA ALA A 61 5.62 4.53 22.03
C ALA A 61 4.49 5.44 22.54
N THR A 62 4.67 6.76 22.46
CA THR A 62 3.66 7.75 22.81
C THR A 62 2.43 7.64 21.91
N LEU A 63 2.61 7.54 20.58
CA LEU A 63 1.51 7.35 19.63
C LEU A 63 0.77 6.03 19.89
N CYS A 64 1.50 4.95 20.17
CA CYS A 64 0.90 3.67 20.52
C CYS A 64 0.06 3.75 21.80
N GLY A 65 0.53 4.45 22.84
CA GLY A 65 -0.25 4.70 24.04
C GLY A 65 -1.58 5.42 23.75
N MET A 66 -1.57 6.41 22.86
CA MET A 66 -2.79 7.11 22.42
C MET A 66 -3.73 6.17 21.65
N VAL A 67 -3.21 5.33 20.76
CA VAL A 67 -4.01 4.34 20.01
C VAL A 67 -4.65 3.33 20.95
N GLU A 68 -3.91 2.75 21.86
CA GLU A 68 -4.41 1.75 22.81
C GLU A 68 -5.48 2.33 23.76
N SER A 69 -5.25 3.53 24.29
CA SER A 69 -6.21 4.20 25.17
C SER A 69 -7.49 4.58 24.42
N SER A 70 -7.38 5.13 23.22
CA SER A 70 -8.52 5.51 22.39
C SER A 70 -9.33 4.31 21.92
N ALA A 71 -8.67 3.21 21.53
CA ALA A 71 -9.33 1.97 21.16
C ALA A 71 -10.17 1.42 22.33
N LYS A 72 -9.58 1.38 23.54
CA LYS A 72 -10.29 0.93 24.76
C LYS A 72 -11.49 1.80 25.07
N THR A 73 -11.36 3.12 24.96
CA THR A 73 -12.45 4.07 25.21
C THR A 73 -13.64 3.86 24.28
N GLU A 74 -13.40 3.54 23.02
CA GLU A 74 -14.46 3.35 22.01
C GLU A 74 -14.86 1.89 21.80
N GLY A 75 -14.33 0.95 22.60
CA GLY A 75 -14.65 -0.48 22.49
C GLY A 75 -14.18 -1.10 21.17
N LEU A 76 -13.06 -0.62 20.64
CA LEU A 76 -12.42 -1.16 19.44
C LEU A 76 -11.30 -2.13 19.82
N PRO A 77 -11.08 -3.22 19.04
CA PRO A 77 -9.89 -4.05 19.20
C PRO A 77 -8.62 -3.22 18.93
N VAL A 78 -7.64 -3.32 19.83
CA VAL A 78 -6.38 -2.55 19.72
C VAL A 78 -5.65 -2.89 18.42
N ASP A 79 -5.60 -4.17 18.05
CA ASP A 79 -4.95 -4.63 16.84
C ASP A 79 -5.61 -4.08 15.56
N PHE A 80 -6.94 -4.04 15.54
CA PHE A 80 -7.71 -3.46 14.44
C PHE A 80 -7.40 -1.96 14.28
N PHE A 81 -7.47 -1.19 15.37
CA PHE A 81 -7.23 0.25 15.31
C PHE A 81 -5.76 0.57 15.01
N THR A 82 -4.82 -0.20 15.54
CA THR A 82 -3.39 -0.07 15.21
C THR A 82 -3.13 -0.29 13.71
N LYS A 83 -3.69 -1.36 13.12
CA LYS A 83 -3.58 -1.64 11.68
C LYS A 83 -4.21 -0.55 10.83
N LEU A 84 -5.32 0.02 11.30
CA LEU A 84 -5.98 1.14 10.61
C LEU A 84 -5.06 2.37 10.58
N ILE A 85 -4.55 2.84 11.70
CA ILE A 85 -3.62 3.98 11.77
C ILE A 85 -2.35 3.72 10.95
N TRP A 86 -1.86 2.46 10.95
CA TRP A 86 -0.74 2.05 10.09
C TRP A 86 -1.08 2.21 8.59
N ARG A 87 -2.24 1.80 8.17
CA ARG A 87 -2.70 1.93 6.77
C ARG A 87 -2.88 3.38 6.35
N GLU A 88 -3.35 4.24 7.25
CA GLU A 88 -3.55 5.66 6.98
C GLU A 88 -2.23 6.40 6.74
N SER A 89 -1.28 6.28 7.65
CA SER A 89 -0.09 7.14 7.61
C SER A 89 1.22 6.43 7.94
N SER A 90 1.20 5.15 8.31
CA SER A 90 2.33 4.45 8.95
C SER A 90 2.83 5.20 10.20
N PHE A 91 1.89 5.72 10.99
CA PHE A 91 2.16 6.53 12.19
C PHE A 91 2.91 7.84 11.94
N ARG A 92 2.71 8.48 10.78
CA ARG A 92 3.34 9.78 10.47
C ARG A 92 2.36 10.94 10.72
N PRO A 93 2.59 11.77 11.77
CA PRO A 93 1.68 12.87 12.10
C PRO A 93 1.59 13.95 11.03
N THR A 94 2.65 14.14 10.25
CA THR A 94 2.72 15.17 9.20
C THR A 94 2.33 14.68 7.81
N ALA A 95 1.77 13.46 7.70
CA ALA A 95 1.40 12.88 6.42
C ALA A 95 0.28 13.70 5.74
N VAL A 96 0.44 13.93 4.44
CA VAL A 96 -0.60 14.47 3.55
C VAL A 96 -0.71 13.57 2.34
N SER A 97 -1.92 13.09 2.05
CA SER A 97 -2.16 12.27 0.87
C SER A 97 -2.31 13.12 -0.41
N PRO A 98 -2.17 12.55 -1.60
CA PRO A 98 -2.45 13.25 -2.85
C PRO A 98 -3.89 13.81 -2.94
N ALA A 99 -4.85 13.20 -2.24
CA ALA A 99 -6.22 13.66 -2.14
C ALA A 99 -6.43 14.75 -1.08
N GLY A 100 -5.39 15.08 -0.30
CA GLY A 100 -5.44 16.11 0.73
C GLY A 100 -5.87 15.62 2.11
N ALA A 101 -5.91 14.30 2.37
CA ALA A 101 -6.11 13.76 3.71
C ALA A 101 -4.89 14.06 4.59
N GLN A 102 -5.11 14.36 5.88
CA GLN A 102 -4.14 15.00 6.78
C GLN A 102 -3.89 14.20 8.06
N GLY A 103 -2.63 14.23 8.48
CA GLY A 103 -2.19 13.77 9.79
C GLY A 103 -2.11 12.25 9.94
N VAL A 104 -1.93 11.81 11.19
CA VAL A 104 -1.73 10.40 11.55
C VAL A 104 -2.93 9.52 11.19
N ALA A 105 -4.15 10.06 11.24
CA ALA A 105 -5.41 9.38 10.97
C ALA A 105 -6.04 9.75 9.62
N GLN A 106 -5.34 10.54 8.79
CA GLN A 106 -5.72 10.91 7.43
C GLN A 106 -7.15 11.47 7.30
N PHE A 107 -7.50 12.41 8.16
CA PHE A 107 -8.78 13.11 8.02
C PHE A 107 -8.79 13.99 6.77
N MET A 108 -9.84 13.88 5.96
CA MET A 108 -10.13 14.90 4.96
C MET A 108 -10.50 16.22 5.67
N PRO A 109 -10.08 17.39 5.15
CA PRO A 109 -10.35 18.68 5.80
C PRO A 109 -11.83 18.91 6.12
N GLN A 110 -12.72 18.52 5.22
CA GLN A 110 -14.16 18.62 5.44
C GLN A 110 -14.59 17.73 6.62
N THR A 111 -14.17 16.47 6.64
CA THR A 111 -14.51 15.53 7.72
C THR A 111 -13.95 16.00 9.06
N ALA A 112 -12.72 16.54 9.09
CA ALA A 112 -12.13 17.14 10.28
C ALA A 112 -13.00 18.28 10.81
N SER A 113 -13.41 19.20 9.96
CA SER A 113 -14.29 20.34 10.31
C SER A 113 -15.66 19.88 10.84
N GLU A 114 -16.31 18.93 10.13
CA GLU A 114 -17.62 18.39 10.55
C GLU A 114 -17.56 17.69 11.92
N ARG A 115 -16.37 17.21 12.30
CA ARG A 115 -16.14 16.53 13.59
C ARG A 115 -15.54 17.42 14.67
N GLY A 116 -15.35 18.71 14.37
CA GLY A 116 -14.75 19.66 15.31
C GLY A 116 -13.27 19.38 15.58
N LEU A 117 -12.58 18.66 14.72
CA LEU A 117 -11.15 18.42 14.80
C LEU A 117 -10.40 19.63 14.23
N VAL A 118 -9.87 20.48 15.12
CA VAL A 118 -9.24 21.76 14.76
C VAL A 118 -7.92 21.55 14.05
N ASP A 119 -7.10 20.61 14.52
CA ASP A 119 -5.80 20.28 13.94
C ASP A 119 -5.67 18.78 13.69
N PRO A 120 -5.83 18.31 12.43
CA PRO A 120 -5.61 16.92 12.06
C PRO A 120 -4.15 16.45 12.17
N PHE A 121 -3.18 17.37 12.25
CA PHE A 121 -1.77 17.06 12.41
C PHE A 121 -1.34 16.83 13.85
N ASP A 122 -2.17 17.24 14.83
CA ASP A 122 -1.96 16.93 16.24
C ASP A 122 -2.45 15.51 16.57
N PRO A 123 -1.55 14.54 16.85
CA PRO A 123 -1.96 13.17 17.16
C PRO A 123 -2.81 13.07 18.43
N ALA A 124 -2.62 13.98 19.39
CA ALA A 124 -3.34 13.93 20.66
C ALA A 124 -4.84 14.22 20.49
N SER A 125 -5.20 14.95 19.45
CA SER A 125 -6.61 15.19 19.08
C SER A 125 -7.08 14.26 17.94
N ALA A 126 -6.24 13.98 16.96
CA ALA A 126 -6.62 13.21 15.77
C ALA A 126 -6.87 11.71 16.07
N ILE A 127 -6.05 11.06 16.92
CA ILE A 127 -6.20 9.64 17.24
C ILE A 127 -7.51 9.38 18.01
N PRO A 128 -7.85 10.12 19.10
CA PRO A 128 -9.13 9.95 19.77
C PRO A 128 -10.33 10.27 18.86
N ALA A 129 -10.24 11.32 18.03
CA ALA A 129 -11.30 11.65 17.07
C ALA A 129 -11.53 10.53 16.04
N SER A 130 -10.46 9.87 15.57
CA SER A 130 -10.52 8.73 14.66
C SER A 130 -11.18 7.52 15.32
N ALA A 131 -10.79 7.17 16.55
CA ALA A 131 -11.39 6.07 17.28
C ALA A 131 -12.89 6.30 17.50
N LYS A 132 -13.28 7.50 17.92
CA LYS A 132 -14.69 7.89 18.09
C LYS A 132 -15.46 7.77 16.77
N PHE A 133 -14.90 8.24 15.66
CA PHE A 133 -15.52 8.11 14.35
C PHE A 133 -15.75 6.66 13.95
N LEU A 134 -14.76 5.81 14.15
CA LEU A 134 -14.89 4.37 13.89
C LEU A 134 -15.95 3.71 14.78
N GLY A 135 -15.99 4.04 16.06
CA GLY A 135 -17.02 3.57 16.98
C GLY A 135 -18.44 3.95 16.52
N GLU A 136 -18.61 5.19 16.04
CA GLU A 136 -19.87 5.65 15.44
C GLU A 136 -20.23 4.89 14.17
N LEU A 137 -19.26 4.70 13.25
CA LEU A 137 -19.45 3.91 12.03
C LEU A 137 -19.81 2.46 12.34
N LYS A 138 -19.12 1.83 13.31
CA LYS A 138 -19.44 0.47 13.76
C LYS A 138 -20.87 0.37 14.27
N ARG A 139 -21.31 1.31 15.12
CA ARG A 139 -22.71 1.32 15.64
C ARG A 139 -23.75 1.46 14.54
N ARG A 140 -23.48 2.29 13.51
CA ARG A 140 -24.41 2.52 12.39
C ARG A 140 -24.44 1.38 11.38
N LEU A 141 -23.29 0.78 11.10
CA LEU A 141 -23.13 -0.23 10.03
C LEU A 141 -23.12 -1.67 10.55
N GLY A 142 -23.02 -1.87 11.88
CA GLY A 142 -23.19 -3.15 12.55
C GLY A 142 -21.94 -3.96 12.77
N ASN A 143 -20.81 -3.67 12.07
CA ASN A 143 -19.55 -4.39 12.26
C ASN A 143 -18.30 -3.58 11.88
N LEU A 144 -17.12 -4.07 12.31
CA LEU A 144 -15.85 -3.39 12.10
C LEU A 144 -15.39 -3.35 10.62
N GLY A 145 -15.71 -4.39 9.86
CA GLY A 145 -15.31 -4.42 8.44
C GLY A 145 -16.05 -3.37 7.62
N LEU A 146 -17.36 -3.20 7.85
CA LEU A 146 -18.14 -2.14 7.22
C LEU A 146 -17.75 -0.74 7.73
N ALA A 147 -17.39 -0.63 9.01
CA ALA A 147 -16.87 0.62 9.57
C ALA A 147 -15.53 1.02 8.92
N ALA A 148 -14.61 0.07 8.74
CA ALA A 148 -13.36 0.31 8.02
C ALA A 148 -13.60 0.70 6.56
N ALA A 149 -14.52 0.04 5.88
CA ALA A 149 -14.90 0.41 4.52
C ALA A 149 -15.44 1.84 4.42
N ALA A 150 -16.28 2.24 5.37
CA ALA A 150 -16.86 3.59 5.41
C ALA A 150 -15.85 4.66 5.83
N TYR A 151 -14.90 4.33 6.68
CA TYR A 151 -13.80 5.23 7.04
C TYR A 151 -12.97 5.61 5.80
N ASN A 152 -12.65 4.61 4.97
CA ASN A 152 -11.83 4.81 3.76
C ASN A 152 -12.62 5.40 2.57
N ALA A 153 -13.80 4.85 2.24
CA ALA A 153 -14.56 5.22 1.03
C ALA A 153 -15.72 6.20 1.29
N GLY A 154 -16.04 6.47 2.55
CA GLY A 154 -17.23 7.21 2.95
C GLY A 154 -18.49 6.35 3.02
N GLU A 155 -19.43 6.75 3.87
CA GLU A 155 -20.67 6.01 4.13
C GLU A 155 -21.55 5.86 2.89
N THR A 156 -21.60 6.86 2.02
CA THR A 156 -22.39 6.82 0.78
C THR A 156 -21.91 5.70 -0.16
N ALA A 157 -20.59 5.52 -0.29
CA ALA A 157 -20.04 4.45 -1.12
C ALA A 157 -20.42 3.07 -0.57
N VAL A 158 -20.32 2.88 0.75
CA VAL A 158 -20.71 1.64 1.42
C VAL A 158 -22.20 1.39 1.30
N ALA A 159 -23.05 2.40 1.51
CA ALA A 159 -24.50 2.27 1.37
C ALA A 159 -24.92 1.86 -0.05
N ASN A 160 -24.30 2.47 -1.08
CA ASN A 160 -24.55 2.10 -2.47
C ASN A 160 -24.12 0.66 -2.76
N TRP A 161 -22.98 0.23 -2.25
CA TRP A 161 -22.50 -1.15 -2.39
C TRP A 161 -23.42 -2.15 -1.68
N LEU A 162 -23.83 -1.89 -0.44
CA LEU A 162 -24.77 -2.73 0.30
C LEU A 162 -26.12 -2.85 -0.43
N ALA A 163 -26.58 -1.77 -1.05
CA ALA A 163 -27.81 -1.74 -1.85
C ALA A 163 -27.64 -2.33 -3.27
N ASN A 164 -26.47 -2.90 -3.63
CA ASN A 164 -26.13 -3.41 -4.97
C ASN A 164 -26.26 -2.35 -6.09
N LYS A 165 -26.08 -1.07 -5.77
CA LYS A 165 -26.09 0.05 -6.72
C LYS A 165 -24.72 0.31 -7.38
N GLY A 166 -23.68 -0.39 -6.95
CA GLY A 166 -22.31 -0.29 -7.48
C GLY A 166 -21.32 -1.16 -6.71
N PRO A 167 -20.09 -1.31 -7.21
CA PRO A 167 -19.03 -2.02 -6.51
C PRO A 167 -18.43 -1.16 -5.40
N LEU A 168 -17.92 -1.76 -4.35
CA LEU A 168 -16.99 -1.11 -3.44
C LEU A 168 -15.66 -0.89 -4.18
N PRO A 169 -15.00 0.29 -4.06
CA PRO A 169 -13.69 0.53 -4.68
C PRO A 169 -12.68 -0.56 -4.34
N PHE A 170 -11.83 -0.95 -5.29
CA PHE A 170 -10.81 -1.99 -5.05
C PHE A 170 -9.85 -1.61 -3.92
N GLU A 171 -9.46 -0.34 -3.86
CA GLU A 171 -8.63 0.20 -2.78
C GLU A 171 -9.27 -0.03 -1.41
N THR A 172 -10.57 0.23 -1.29
CA THR A 172 -11.31 0.02 -0.05
C THR A 172 -11.43 -1.46 0.31
N GLN A 173 -11.59 -2.34 -0.69
CA GLN A 173 -11.59 -3.79 -0.44
C GLN A 173 -10.23 -4.26 0.08
N ASP A 174 -9.13 -3.73 -0.47
CA ASP A 174 -7.76 -3.99 -0.01
C ASP A 174 -7.50 -3.42 1.38
N TYR A 175 -8.08 -2.27 1.66
CA TYR A 175 -8.01 -1.63 2.97
C TYR A 175 -8.67 -2.50 4.03
N VAL A 176 -9.91 -2.94 3.80
CA VAL A 176 -10.63 -3.83 4.73
C VAL A 176 -9.89 -5.14 4.95
N LEU A 177 -9.46 -5.80 3.86
CA LEU A 177 -8.71 -7.06 3.96
C LEU A 177 -7.40 -6.89 4.75
N GLY A 178 -6.65 -5.82 4.49
CA GLY A 178 -5.37 -5.55 5.16
C GLY A 178 -5.48 -5.28 6.65
N ILE A 179 -6.62 -4.73 7.10
CA ILE A 179 -6.86 -4.41 8.51
C ILE A 179 -7.47 -5.61 9.24
N THR A 180 -8.45 -6.26 8.62
CA THR A 180 -9.29 -7.28 9.28
C THR A 180 -8.84 -8.72 9.00
N GLY A 181 -8.06 -8.94 7.95
CA GLY A 181 -7.74 -10.28 7.43
C GLY A 181 -8.88 -10.95 6.66
N HIS A 182 -10.03 -10.29 6.53
CA HIS A 182 -11.24 -10.79 5.87
C HIS A 182 -11.63 -9.89 4.69
N ASP A 183 -12.17 -10.49 3.63
CA ASP A 183 -12.66 -9.71 2.48
C ASP A 183 -13.89 -8.88 2.85
N ALA A 184 -14.05 -7.72 2.22
CA ALA A 184 -15.21 -6.85 2.45
C ALA A 184 -16.55 -7.57 2.22
N GLU A 185 -16.61 -8.52 1.28
CA GLU A 185 -17.81 -9.35 1.03
C GLU A 185 -18.17 -10.27 2.20
N GLU A 186 -17.20 -10.72 3.00
CA GLU A 186 -17.45 -11.51 4.20
C GLU A 186 -18.17 -10.66 5.26
N TRP A 187 -17.82 -9.37 5.38
CA TRP A 187 -18.39 -8.43 6.33
C TRP A 187 -19.84 -8.02 6.01
N ARG A 188 -20.26 -8.08 4.75
CA ARG A 188 -21.66 -7.83 4.35
C ARG A 188 -22.55 -9.07 4.37
N SER A 189 -22.01 -10.25 4.67
CA SER A 189 -22.76 -11.50 4.71
C SER A 189 -23.69 -11.56 5.92
N GLU A 190 -24.65 -12.49 5.89
CA GLU A 190 -25.56 -12.76 7.03
C GLU A 190 -24.82 -13.26 8.28
N LYS A 191 -23.62 -13.83 8.10
CA LYS A 191 -22.73 -14.30 9.17
C LYS A 191 -21.36 -13.65 9.01
N PRO A 192 -21.22 -12.38 9.39
CA PRO A 192 -19.93 -11.70 9.28
C PRO A 192 -18.90 -12.31 10.24
N PRO A 193 -17.61 -12.07 9.99
CA PRO A 193 -16.55 -12.38 10.95
C PRO A 193 -16.82 -11.74 12.32
N THR A 194 -16.23 -12.31 13.37
CA THR A 194 -16.41 -11.76 14.72
C THR A 194 -15.69 -10.42 14.88
N ASP A 195 -16.36 -9.48 15.54
CA ASP A 195 -15.80 -8.20 15.99
C ASP A 195 -15.10 -8.30 17.36
N ALA A 196 -15.12 -9.47 17.97
CA ALA A 196 -14.60 -9.66 19.32
C ALA A 196 -13.09 -9.36 19.33
N ALA A 197 -12.69 -8.43 20.20
CA ALA A 197 -11.30 -8.25 20.54
C ALA A 197 -10.80 -9.53 21.24
N PRO A 198 -9.62 -10.07 20.86
CA PRO A 198 -9.04 -11.13 21.66
C PRO A 198 -8.73 -10.60 23.06
N GLU A 199 -9.02 -11.37 24.11
CA GLU A 199 -8.75 -10.96 25.49
C GLU A 199 -7.27 -10.64 25.73
N THR A 200 -6.38 -11.28 24.98
CA THR A 200 -4.94 -11.05 24.97
C THR A 200 -4.46 -10.83 23.54
N GLY A 201 -4.61 -9.61 23.05
CA GLY A 201 -4.10 -9.21 21.73
C GLY A 201 -2.66 -8.66 21.80
N PRO A 202 -1.95 -8.60 20.65
CA PRO A 202 -0.64 -7.97 20.60
C PRO A 202 -0.74 -6.48 20.95
N SER A 203 0.26 -5.94 21.64
CA SER A 203 0.35 -4.49 21.86
C SER A 203 0.57 -3.75 20.53
N CYS A 204 0.23 -2.46 20.48
CA CYS A 204 0.47 -1.62 19.32
C CYS A 204 1.94 -1.68 18.87
N LEU A 205 2.90 -1.58 19.79
CA LEU A 205 4.34 -1.64 19.46
C LEU A 205 4.74 -2.98 18.83
N SER A 206 4.31 -4.10 19.42
CA SER A 206 4.65 -5.44 18.91
C SER A 206 4.04 -5.66 17.51
N LEU A 207 2.85 -5.14 17.30
CA LEU A 207 2.17 -5.23 16.00
C LEU A 207 2.89 -4.41 14.94
N ILE A 208 3.32 -3.17 15.26
CA ILE A 208 4.09 -2.33 14.33
C ILE A 208 5.43 -2.98 13.99
N ALA A 209 6.12 -3.59 14.94
CA ALA A 209 7.35 -4.32 14.65
C ALA A 209 7.12 -5.43 13.62
N THR A 210 6.03 -6.19 13.75
CA THR A 210 5.64 -7.21 12.77
C THR A 210 5.26 -6.59 11.42
N LEU A 211 4.47 -5.51 11.40
CA LEU A 211 4.05 -4.84 10.18
C LEU A 211 5.22 -4.22 9.41
N ARG A 212 6.25 -3.72 10.08
CA ARG A 212 7.48 -3.21 9.45
C ARG A 212 8.26 -4.31 8.75
N VAL A 213 8.33 -5.51 9.33
CA VAL A 213 9.03 -6.67 8.75
C VAL A 213 8.23 -7.29 7.59
N THR A 214 6.91 -7.40 7.75
CA THR A 214 6.01 -8.00 6.76
C THR A 214 5.56 -7.04 5.66
N SER A 215 5.66 -5.73 5.90
CA SER A 215 5.56 -4.75 4.82
C SER A 215 6.86 -4.85 4.02
N PRO A 216 6.84 -5.45 2.82
CA PRO A 216 8.05 -5.45 2.02
C PRO A 216 8.44 -3.99 1.84
N ALA A 217 9.64 -3.65 2.30
CA ALA A 217 10.27 -2.40 1.92
C ALA A 217 10.18 -2.35 0.38
N SER A 218 9.23 -1.57 -0.14
CA SER A 218 9.08 -1.24 -1.56
C SER A 218 8.94 -2.42 -2.53
N GLY A 219 8.15 -3.45 -2.23
CA GLY A 219 8.06 -4.64 -3.10
C GLY A 219 6.67 -4.98 -3.66
N VAL A 220 5.57 -4.47 -3.11
CA VAL A 220 4.30 -4.52 -3.85
C VAL A 220 4.26 -3.27 -4.74
N VAL A 221 4.91 -3.39 -5.87
CA VAL A 221 4.89 -2.35 -6.90
C VAL A 221 3.49 -2.36 -7.49
N SER A 222 2.61 -1.52 -6.95
CA SER A 222 1.46 -1.03 -7.68
C SER A 222 2.02 -0.30 -8.92
N GLY A 223 2.20 -1.01 -10.05
CA GLY A 223 2.67 -0.39 -11.27
C GLY A 223 3.59 -1.20 -12.18
N TRP A 224 4.04 -2.38 -11.84
CA TRP A 224 4.75 -3.22 -12.80
C TRP A 224 3.76 -4.04 -13.62
N PHE A 225 3.13 -3.39 -14.59
CA PHE A 225 2.47 -4.10 -15.68
C PHE A 225 3.53 -4.75 -16.55
N ALA A 226 3.85 -5.99 -16.27
CA ALA A 226 4.54 -6.78 -17.26
C ALA A 226 3.58 -7.03 -18.44
N PRO A 227 4.04 -6.90 -19.69
CA PRO A 227 3.18 -7.08 -20.86
C PRO A 227 2.58 -8.49 -20.97
N TRP A 228 3.13 -9.45 -20.23
CA TRP A 228 2.65 -10.82 -20.11
C TRP A 228 2.60 -11.25 -18.65
N GLY A 229 1.70 -12.18 -18.34
CA GLY A 229 1.61 -12.76 -17.01
C GLY A 229 1.27 -14.24 -17.04
N VAL A 230 1.84 -14.98 -16.09
CA VAL A 230 1.49 -16.37 -15.82
C VAL A 230 0.49 -16.38 -14.67
N GLN A 231 -0.78 -16.61 -14.97
CA GLN A 231 -1.83 -16.68 -13.95
C GLN A 231 -1.73 -17.99 -13.18
N ILE A 232 -1.62 -17.88 -11.87
CA ILE A 232 -1.49 -19.00 -10.93
C ILE A 232 -2.79 -19.20 -10.15
N ALA A 233 -3.44 -18.12 -9.78
CA ALA A 233 -4.68 -18.18 -8.99
C ALA A 233 -5.67 -17.13 -9.46
N ALA A 234 -6.97 -17.40 -9.22
CA ALA A 234 -8.03 -16.43 -9.43
C ALA A 234 -9.21 -16.74 -8.52
N SER A 235 -9.91 -15.67 -8.05
CA SER A 235 -11.09 -15.81 -7.20
C SER A 235 -11.93 -14.54 -7.24
N PHE A 236 -13.19 -14.63 -6.84
CA PHE A 236 -14.05 -13.47 -6.50
C PHE A 236 -13.73 -12.86 -5.13
N SER A 237 -12.79 -13.44 -4.37
CA SER A 237 -12.24 -12.95 -3.12
C SER A 237 -10.74 -12.74 -3.31
N LYS A 238 -10.22 -11.54 -3.01
CA LYS A 238 -8.79 -11.25 -3.11
C LYS A 238 -7.99 -12.08 -2.12
N GLY A 239 -8.47 -12.20 -0.88
CA GLY A 239 -7.85 -13.05 0.14
C GLY A 239 -7.77 -14.51 -0.30
N ALA A 240 -8.85 -15.07 -0.87
CA ALA A 240 -8.83 -16.43 -1.39
C ALA A 240 -7.84 -16.61 -2.55
N ALA A 241 -7.75 -15.63 -3.46
CA ALA A 241 -6.78 -15.67 -4.56
C ALA A 241 -5.34 -15.62 -4.06
N LEU A 242 -5.05 -14.76 -3.08
CA LEU A 242 -3.72 -14.65 -2.46
C LEU A 242 -3.35 -15.90 -1.65
N ARG A 243 -4.28 -16.47 -0.87
CA ARG A 243 -4.04 -17.74 -0.17
C ARG A 243 -3.79 -18.90 -1.14
N ALA A 244 -4.50 -18.93 -2.26
CA ALA A 244 -4.25 -19.93 -3.30
C ALA A 244 -2.86 -19.76 -3.95
N PHE A 245 -2.44 -18.51 -4.17
CA PHE A 245 -1.08 -18.21 -4.64
C PHE A 245 -0.01 -18.62 -3.62
N ALA A 246 -0.19 -18.29 -2.34
CA ALA A 246 0.75 -18.66 -1.27
C ALA A 246 0.92 -20.19 -1.17
N ARG A 247 -0.16 -20.96 -1.31
CA ARG A 247 -0.06 -22.43 -1.39
C ARG A 247 0.75 -22.88 -2.61
N ALA A 248 0.44 -22.33 -3.78
CA ALA A 248 1.21 -22.65 -4.99
C ALA A 248 2.70 -22.26 -4.87
N GLN A 249 2.99 -21.15 -4.20
CA GLN A 249 4.36 -20.70 -3.93
C GLN A 249 5.11 -21.66 -3.00
N HIS A 250 4.45 -22.21 -2.01
CA HIS A 250 4.98 -23.27 -1.15
C HIS A 250 5.17 -24.58 -1.92
N ASP A 251 4.14 -25.04 -2.63
CA ASP A 251 4.12 -26.33 -3.31
C ASP A 251 5.11 -26.39 -4.48
N TYR A 252 5.34 -25.27 -5.15
CA TYR A 252 6.23 -25.14 -6.32
C TYR A 252 7.42 -24.20 -6.06
N ALA A 253 7.91 -24.14 -4.83
CA ALA A 253 8.97 -23.23 -4.39
C ALA A 253 10.24 -23.30 -5.28
N SER A 254 10.59 -24.49 -5.81
CA SER A 254 11.72 -24.67 -6.73
C SER A 254 11.58 -23.93 -8.07
N VAL A 255 10.35 -23.54 -8.45
CA VAL A 255 10.07 -22.90 -9.74
C VAL A 255 9.69 -21.43 -9.55
N ILE A 256 8.83 -21.12 -8.58
CA ILE A 256 8.28 -19.78 -8.37
C ILE A 256 8.78 -19.10 -7.09
N GLY A 257 9.39 -19.87 -6.16
CA GLY A 257 10.12 -19.38 -5.00
C GLY A 257 9.73 -18.00 -4.49
N ASP A 258 10.67 -17.06 -4.53
CA ASP A 258 10.50 -15.68 -4.06
C ASP A 258 9.92 -14.73 -5.12
N MET A 259 9.33 -15.26 -6.21
CA MET A 259 8.74 -14.41 -7.25
C MET A 259 7.54 -13.63 -6.70
N ASN A 260 7.58 -12.31 -6.85
CA ASN A 260 6.50 -11.44 -6.44
C ASN A 260 5.39 -11.42 -7.50
N PRO A 261 4.13 -11.73 -7.13
CA PRO A 261 3.00 -11.65 -8.03
C PRO A 261 2.47 -10.22 -8.15
N PHE A 262 1.75 -9.95 -9.22
CA PHE A 262 0.84 -8.82 -9.30
C PHE A 262 -0.60 -9.29 -9.31
N VAL A 263 -1.51 -8.48 -8.74
CA VAL A 263 -2.93 -8.80 -8.62
C VAL A 263 -3.72 -7.87 -9.53
N LEU A 264 -4.52 -8.47 -10.43
CA LEU A 264 -5.44 -7.75 -11.30
C LEU A 264 -6.87 -7.93 -10.82
N GLY A 265 -7.52 -6.82 -10.44
CA GLY A 265 -8.96 -6.78 -10.17
C GLY A 265 -9.73 -6.36 -11.41
N SER A 266 -10.85 -7.00 -11.68
CA SER A 266 -11.78 -6.61 -12.74
C SER A 266 -13.21 -6.97 -12.35
N VAL A 267 -14.19 -6.18 -12.82
CA VAL A 267 -15.60 -6.51 -12.66
C VAL A 267 -16.08 -7.25 -13.91
N LEU A 268 -16.55 -8.48 -13.74
CA LEU A 268 -17.16 -9.27 -14.79
C LEU A 268 -18.66 -8.91 -14.88
N ARG A 269 -19.01 -7.93 -15.71
CA ARG A 269 -20.38 -7.39 -15.84
C ARG A 269 -21.46 -8.47 -16.05
N SER A 270 -21.12 -9.57 -16.71
CA SER A 270 -22.01 -10.72 -16.90
C SER A 270 -22.33 -11.49 -15.61
N ARG A 271 -21.60 -11.23 -14.53
CA ARG A 271 -21.77 -11.84 -13.21
C ARG A 271 -22.05 -10.82 -12.09
N GLY A 272 -22.56 -9.64 -12.48
CA GLY A 272 -22.88 -8.54 -11.57
C GLY A 272 -21.67 -7.66 -11.23
N TRP A 273 -21.70 -7.03 -10.05
CA TRP A 273 -20.69 -6.08 -9.60
C TRP A 273 -19.57 -6.70 -8.77
N ARG A 274 -19.59 -8.04 -8.57
CA ARG A 274 -18.55 -8.71 -7.77
C ARG A 274 -17.21 -8.64 -8.48
N PRO A 275 -16.15 -8.15 -7.82
CA PRO A 275 -14.82 -8.11 -8.37
C PRO A 275 -14.27 -9.53 -8.56
N PHE A 276 -13.45 -9.71 -9.59
CA PHE A 276 -12.74 -10.94 -9.87
C PHE A 276 -11.24 -10.65 -9.88
N TYR A 277 -10.51 -11.29 -8.98
CA TYR A 277 -9.08 -11.10 -8.77
C TYR A 277 -8.30 -12.22 -9.44
N ARG A 278 -7.23 -11.83 -10.14
CA ARG A 278 -6.28 -12.73 -10.80
C ARG A 278 -4.90 -12.45 -10.25
N VAL A 279 -4.22 -13.49 -9.79
CA VAL A 279 -2.84 -13.42 -9.30
C VAL A 279 -1.93 -13.97 -10.38
N ARG A 280 -0.99 -13.14 -10.86
CA ARG A 280 -0.11 -13.45 -11.97
C ARG A 280 1.35 -13.20 -11.61
N LEU A 281 2.23 -14.05 -12.10
CA LEU A 281 3.68 -13.82 -12.11
C LEU A 281 4.05 -13.01 -13.36
N PRO A 282 4.89 -11.97 -13.23
CA PRO A 282 5.26 -11.11 -14.35
C PRO A 282 6.18 -11.80 -15.34
N ALA A 283 6.03 -11.50 -16.63
CA ALA A 283 6.94 -11.88 -17.70
C ALA A 283 7.02 -10.78 -18.77
N GLN A 284 8.22 -10.51 -19.27
CA GLN A 284 8.44 -9.45 -20.26
C GLN A 284 8.05 -9.87 -21.67
N THR A 285 8.07 -11.15 -21.97
CA THR A 285 7.70 -11.70 -23.27
C THR A 285 6.78 -12.91 -23.15
N GLY A 286 5.97 -13.17 -24.19
CA GLY A 286 5.14 -14.37 -24.23
C GLY A 286 5.95 -15.68 -24.25
N GLY A 287 7.19 -15.64 -24.74
CA GLY A 287 8.11 -16.77 -24.68
C GLY A 287 8.55 -17.08 -23.25
N GLU A 288 8.90 -16.06 -22.48
CA GLU A 288 9.24 -16.19 -21.07
C GLU A 288 8.06 -16.71 -20.25
N ALA A 289 6.87 -16.14 -20.44
CA ALA A 289 5.66 -16.61 -19.78
C ALA A 289 5.35 -18.08 -20.06
N ARG A 290 5.49 -18.52 -21.32
CA ARG A 290 5.30 -19.94 -21.68
C ARG A 290 6.34 -20.85 -21.04
N ARG A 291 7.62 -20.47 -21.02
CA ARG A 291 8.68 -21.25 -20.35
C ARG A 291 8.43 -21.38 -18.85
N LEU A 292 8.02 -20.29 -18.20
CA LEU A 292 7.69 -20.31 -16.77
C LEU A 292 6.49 -21.22 -16.50
N CYS A 293 5.41 -21.10 -17.29
CA CYS A 293 4.23 -21.96 -17.14
C CYS A 293 4.57 -23.44 -17.40
N ALA A 294 5.41 -23.76 -18.41
CA ALA A 294 5.86 -25.14 -18.67
C ALA A 294 6.66 -25.72 -17.48
N ARG A 295 7.51 -24.92 -16.83
CA ARG A 295 8.23 -25.35 -15.62
C ARG A 295 7.28 -25.63 -14.45
N ILE A 296 6.25 -24.80 -14.26
CA ILE A 296 5.22 -25.00 -13.22
C ILE A 296 4.44 -26.29 -13.52
N GLN A 297 4.05 -26.52 -14.77
CA GLN A 297 3.36 -27.74 -15.18
C GLN A 297 4.20 -29.00 -15.00
N ALA A 298 5.50 -28.90 -15.24
CA ALA A 298 6.43 -30.03 -15.05
C ALA A 298 6.53 -30.52 -13.60
N VAL A 299 6.20 -29.65 -12.63
CA VAL A 299 6.12 -30.01 -11.20
C VAL A 299 4.67 -30.22 -10.71
N GLY A 300 3.72 -30.39 -11.63
CA GLY A 300 2.31 -30.69 -11.32
C GLY A 300 1.42 -29.46 -11.07
N GLY A 301 1.93 -28.25 -11.28
CA GLY A 301 1.19 -27.02 -11.10
C GLY A 301 0.30 -26.67 -12.29
N ALA A 302 -0.77 -25.90 -12.03
CA ALA A 302 -1.65 -25.33 -13.05
C ALA A 302 -1.31 -23.86 -13.30
N CYS A 303 -1.28 -23.45 -14.57
CA CYS A 303 -1.05 -22.06 -14.95
C CYS A 303 -1.72 -21.71 -16.28
N ALA A 304 -1.93 -20.41 -16.53
CA ALA A 304 -2.38 -19.88 -17.80
C ALA A 304 -1.51 -18.69 -18.22
N VAL A 305 -1.06 -18.67 -19.47
CA VAL A 305 -0.28 -17.57 -20.05
C VAL A 305 -1.24 -16.56 -20.66
N LEU A 306 -1.19 -15.32 -20.22
CA LEU A 306 -2.10 -14.25 -20.62
C LEU A 306 -1.31 -12.97 -20.89
N ARG A 307 -1.77 -12.19 -21.88
CA ARG A 307 -1.33 -10.82 -22.08
C ARG A 307 -2.00 -9.92 -21.04
N SER A 308 -1.26 -8.95 -20.52
CA SER A 308 -1.78 -8.00 -19.52
C SER A 308 -2.49 -6.84 -20.18
#